data_ba7ea02e41fa2e0f503fef12b4f906ba
#
_entry.id   ba7ea02e41fa2e0f503fef12b4f906ba
#
_cell.length_a   1.000
_cell.length_b   1.000
_cell.length_c   1.000
_cell.angle_alpha   90.00
_cell.angle_beta   90.00
_cell.angle_gamma   90.00
#
_symmetry.space_group_name_H-M   'P 1'
#
loop_
_entity.id
_entity.type
_entity.pdbx_description
1 polymer ?
#
loop_
_entity_poly.entity_id
_entity_poly.type
_entity_poly.pdbx_seq_one_letter_code
_entity_poly.pdbx_strand_id
1 'polypeptide(L)'
;MNLDFSDDQKFLQEEARKFLEKEKSISRNRSVLETESHADQELWNKIIDLGWTGIRIPEDYGGLGLGHLELCVIAEELGRYLAPVPFSSSVYLFTEAIINYGNEEIKKDLLPKLVTGEVIGTLAVTEELYAPSKSNIKVSSKNNILNGKKIAVPDAEIATHSLVVSKSDKGVSLQLVDLSSPGVTIKHQENIDESRGHFSIEFDDVKSDLVGDE
;
A
#
# COMPACT_ATOMS: atom_id res chain seq x y z
N MET A 1 16.04 -31.29 -0.09
CA MET A 1 15.69 -29.85 -0.32
C MET A 1 15.64 -29.20 1.06
N ASN A 2 16.50 -28.25 1.35
CA ASN A 2 16.43 -27.49 2.61
C ASN A 2 15.32 -26.44 2.47
N LEU A 3 14.32 -26.48 3.35
CA LEU A 3 13.18 -25.53 3.36
C LEU A 3 13.38 -24.43 4.43
N ASP A 4 14.53 -24.42 5.10
CA ASP A 4 14.85 -23.42 6.10
C ASP A 4 15.36 -22.11 5.45
N PHE A 5 15.22 -21.00 6.14
CA PHE A 5 15.78 -19.73 5.72
C PHE A 5 17.30 -19.80 5.59
N SER A 6 17.85 -19.02 4.67
CA SER A 6 19.30 -18.79 4.58
C SER A 6 19.81 -18.04 5.82
N ASP A 7 21.12 -18.02 6.01
CA ASP A 7 21.72 -17.31 7.13
C ASP A 7 21.46 -15.79 7.02
N ASP A 8 21.45 -15.22 5.81
CA ASP A 8 21.12 -13.83 5.57
C ASP A 8 19.65 -13.52 5.90
N GLN A 9 18.72 -14.42 5.55
CA GLN A 9 17.30 -14.26 5.88
C GLN A 9 17.05 -14.36 7.38
N LYS A 10 17.75 -15.26 8.09
CA LYS A 10 17.71 -15.37 9.55
C LYS A 10 18.26 -14.10 10.21
N PHE A 11 19.38 -13.59 9.69
CA PHE A 11 19.96 -12.34 10.17
C PHE A 11 18.98 -11.17 9.98
N LEU A 12 18.37 -11.06 8.79
CA LEU A 12 17.34 -10.03 8.53
C LEU A 12 16.16 -10.14 9.52
N GLN A 13 15.70 -11.36 9.80
CA GLN A 13 14.63 -11.60 10.76
C GLN A 13 15.00 -11.16 12.18
N GLU A 14 16.21 -11.50 12.62
CA GLU A 14 16.70 -11.10 13.95
C GLU A 14 16.83 -9.58 14.10
N GLU A 15 17.36 -8.91 13.08
CA GLU A 15 17.50 -7.44 13.09
C GLU A 15 16.14 -6.75 13.04
N ALA A 16 15.19 -7.24 12.23
CA ALA A 16 13.82 -6.73 12.22
C ALA A 16 13.15 -6.88 13.59
N ARG A 17 13.30 -8.02 14.23
CA ARG A 17 12.77 -8.30 15.58
C ARG A 17 13.36 -7.35 16.61
N LYS A 18 14.68 -7.22 16.67
CA LYS A 18 15.38 -6.30 17.60
C LYS A 18 14.93 -4.85 17.40
N PHE A 19 14.81 -4.43 16.16
CA PHE A 19 14.33 -3.08 15.83
C PHE A 19 12.92 -2.84 16.38
N LEU A 20 11.95 -3.73 16.07
CA LEU A 20 10.56 -3.56 16.51
C LEU A 20 10.38 -3.68 18.03
N GLU A 21 11.18 -4.52 18.70
CA GLU A 21 11.24 -4.56 20.16
C GLU A 21 11.75 -3.25 20.76
N LYS A 22 12.86 -2.74 20.23
CA LYS A 22 13.45 -1.46 20.66
C LYS A 22 12.48 -0.29 20.47
N GLU A 23 11.78 -0.26 19.35
CA GLU A 23 10.77 0.77 19.03
C GLU A 23 9.47 0.60 19.82
N LYS A 24 9.32 -0.47 20.59
CA LYS A 24 8.09 -0.78 21.39
C LYS A 24 6.82 -0.76 20.51
N SER A 25 6.88 -1.39 19.35
CA SER A 25 5.85 -1.32 18.32
C SER A 25 4.43 -1.63 18.85
N ILE A 26 4.27 -2.65 19.72
CA ILE A 26 2.98 -2.96 20.34
C ILE A 26 2.43 -1.79 21.19
N SER A 27 3.31 -1.08 21.91
CA SER A 27 2.88 0.09 22.71
C SER A 27 2.48 1.25 21.81
N ARG A 28 3.19 1.46 20.68
CA ARG A 28 2.85 2.44 19.66
C ARG A 28 1.49 2.14 19.03
N ASN A 29 1.20 0.87 18.76
CA ASN A 29 -0.11 0.45 18.26
C ASN A 29 -1.24 0.83 19.24
N ARG A 30 -1.04 0.58 20.55
CA ARG A 30 -2.01 1.02 21.56
C ARG A 30 -2.21 2.53 21.59
N SER A 31 -1.14 3.30 21.44
CA SER A 31 -1.23 4.77 21.37
C SER A 31 -2.00 5.24 20.14
N VAL A 32 -1.83 4.56 19.00
CA VAL A 32 -2.62 4.84 17.78
C VAL A 32 -4.11 4.60 18.01
N LEU A 33 -4.49 3.53 18.72
CA LEU A 33 -5.90 3.25 19.08
C LEU A 33 -6.53 4.31 19.99
N GLU A 34 -5.71 5.06 20.74
CA GLU A 34 -6.17 6.13 21.65
C GLU A 34 -6.25 7.51 20.97
N THR A 35 -5.91 7.59 19.70
CA THR A 35 -5.87 8.83 18.91
C THR A 35 -6.76 8.72 17.67
N GLU A 36 -6.98 9.84 16.99
CA GLU A 36 -7.64 9.85 15.67
C GLU A 36 -6.70 9.44 14.52
N SER A 37 -5.42 9.21 14.81
CA SER A 37 -4.45 8.74 13.83
C SER A 37 -4.57 7.23 13.65
N HIS A 38 -4.48 6.75 12.41
CA HIS A 38 -4.56 5.33 12.09
C HIS A 38 -3.21 4.71 11.72
N ALA A 39 -2.11 5.48 11.93
CA ALA A 39 -0.74 5.01 11.70
C ALA A 39 0.27 5.79 12.56
N ASP A 40 1.42 5.18 12.83
CA ASP A 40 2.56 5.80 13.50
C ASP A 40 3.57 6.31 12.46
N GLN A 41 3.54 7.61 12.19
CA GLN A 41 4.42 8.25 11.21
C GLN A 41 5.89 8.20 11.62
N GLU A 42 6.21 8.26 12.92
CA GLU A 42 7.59 8.18 13.38
C GLU A 42 8.17 6.79 13.12
N LEU A 43 7.42 5.74 13.42
CA LEU A 43 7.82 4.36 13.12
C LEU A 43 7.95 4.14 11.61
N TRP A 44 7.02 4.70 10.82
CA TRP A 44 7.09 4.65 9.37
C TRP A 44 8.37 5.27 8.81
N ASN A 45 8.73 6.47 9.28
CA ASN A 45 9.97 7.13 8.86
C ASN A 45 11.21 6.27 9.17
N LYS A 46 11.26 5.64 10.35
CA LYS A 46 12.36 4.72 10.70
C LYS A 46 12.41 3.48 9.80
N ILE A 47 11.26 2.97 9.37
CA ILE A 47 11.15 1.86 8.41
C ILE A 47 11.68 2.28 7.03
N ILE A 48 11.39 3.51 6.61
CA ILE A 48 11.94 4.10 5.38
C ILE A 48 13.47 4.18 5.50
N ASP A 49 14.00 4.71 6.61
CA ASP A 49 15.45 4.85 6.84
C ASP A 49 16.18 3.49 6.82
N LEU A 50 15.50 2.40 7.19
CA LEU A 50 16.01 1.03 7.08
C LEU A 50 15.93 0.47 5.64
N GLY A 51 15.32 1.19 4.71
CA GLY A 51 15.15 0.76 3.32
C GLY A 51 14.07 -0.30 3.10
N TRP A 52 13.24 -0.61 4.10
CA TRP A 52 12.24 -1.68 3.98
C TRP A 52 11.15 -1.36 2.97
N THR A 53 10.87 -0.09 2.73
CA THR A 53 9.94 0.36 1.68
C THR A 53 10.41 -0.01 0.28
N GLY A 54 11.73 -0.03 0.07
CA GLY A 54 12.38 -0.38 -1.20
C GLY A 54 12.79 -1.85 -1.32
N ILE A 55 12.40 -2.73 -0.39
CA ILE A 55 12.91 -4.10 -0.31
C ILE A 55 12.73 -4.88 -1.63
N ARG A 56 11.60 -4.70 -2.31
CA ARG A 56 11.27 -5.36 -3.58
C ARG A 56 11.61 -4.53 -4.82
N ILE A 57 11.80 -3.23 -4.65
CA ILE A 57 12.06 -2.32 -5.77
C ILE A 57 13.45 -2.64 -6.35
N PRO A 58 13.58 -2.79 -7.69
CA PRO A 58 14.88 -3.02 -8.32
C PRO A 58 15.91 -1.92 -8.01
N GLU A 59 17.18 -2.28 -7.98
CA GLU A 59 18.29 -1.36 -7.70
C GLU A 59 18.34 -0.18 -8.70
N ASP A 60 17.95 -0.41 -9.96
CA ASP A 60 17.88 0.64 -10.99
C ASP A 60 16.92 1.78 -10.64
N TYR A 61 15.97 1.54 -9.72
CA TYR A 61 15.04 2.54 -9.19
C TYR A 61 15.36 2.93 -7.73
N GLY A 62 16.55 2.57 -7.25
CA GLY A 62 17.03 2.92 -5.90
C GLY A 62 16.56 1.99 -4.78
N GLY A 63 15.95 0.87 -5.10
CA GLY A 63 15.54 -0.15 -4.13
C GLY A 63 16.63 -1.14 -3.77
N LEU A 64 16.30 -2.17 -2.99
CA LEU A 64 17.21 -3.22 -2.55
C LEU A 64 17.24 -4.45 -3.49
N GLY A 65 16.29 -4.58 -4.41
CA GLY A 65 16.21 -5.68 -5.36
C GLY A 65 16.06 -7.07 -4.75
N LEU A 66 15.62 -7.17 -3.48
CA LEU A 66 15.50 -8.44 -2.76
C LEU A 66 14.28 -9.25 -3.21
N GLY A 67 14.21 -10.51 -2.76
CA GLY A 67 13.16 -11.46 -3.13
C GLY A 67 11.88 -11.32 -2.29
N HIS A 68 10.87 -12.11 -2.68
CA HIS A 68 9.63 -12.19 -1.89
C HIS A 68 9.84 -12.88 -0.54
N LEU A 69 10.88 -13.74 -0.40
CA LEU A 69 11.18 -14.38 0.89
C LEU A 69 11.63 -13.34 1.92
N GLU A 70 12.49 -12.40 1.54
CA GLU A 70 12.95 -11.32 2.40
C GLU A 70 11.78 -10.39 2.77
N LEU A 71 10.89 -10.11 1.82
CA LEU A 71 9.65 -9.38 2.10
C LEU A 71 8.77 -10.13 3.12
N CYS A 72 8.63 -11.45 2.99
CA CYS A 72 7.86 -12.27 3.93
C CYS A 72 8.48 -12.25 5.33
N VAL A 73 9.81 -12.29 5.44
CA VAL A 73 10.54 -12.20 6.71
C VAL A 73 10.19 -10.90 7.45
N ILE A 74 10.25 -9.76 6.75
CA ILE A 74 9.88 -8.45 7.33
C ILE A 74 8.40 -8.43 7.68
N ALA A 75 7.54 -8.94 6.79
CA ALA A 75 6.09 -8.97 7.00
C ALA A 75 5.70 -9.75 8.26
N GLU A 76 6.35 -10.90 8.49
CA GLU A 76 6.12 -11.72 9.68
C GLU A 76 6.43 -10.96 10.97
N GLU A 77 7.58 -10.28 11.02
CA GLU A 77 7.97 -9.53 12.21
C GLU A 77 7.10 -8.26 12.41
N LEU A 78 6.73 -7.54 11.35
CA LEU A 78 5.77 -6.44 11.44
C LEU A 78 4.42 -6.90 12.00
N GLY A 79 3.93 -8.06 11.55
CA GLY A 79 2.70 -8.66 12.05
C GLY A 79 2.83 -9.13 13.50
N ARG A 80 3.95 -9.77 13.88
CA ARG A 80 4.25 -10.21 15.24
C ARG A 80 4.18 -9.07 16.25
N TYR A 81 4.64 -7.89 15.86
CA TYR A 81 4.70 -6.70 16.70
C TYR A 81 3.56 -5.71 16.45
N LEU A 82 2.56 -6.09 15.66
CA LEU A 82 1.40 -5.26 15.31
C LEU A 82 1.80 -3.83 14.91
N ALA A 83 2.79 -3.71 14.03
CA ALA A 83 3.33 -2.41 13.65
C ALA A 83 2.26 -1.56 12.94
N PRO A 84 1.89 -0.40 13.50
CA PRO A 84 0.82 0.43 12.96
C PRO A 84 1.34 1.33 11.83
N VAL A 85 1.69 0.70 10.71
CA VAL A 85 2.29 1.36 9.54
C VAL A 85 1.66 0.88 8.24
N PRO A 86 1.65 1.69 7.16
CA PRO A 86 0.99 1.37 5.89
C PRO A 86 1.81 0.37 5.04
N PHE A 87 2.57 -0.53 5.67
CA PHE A 87 3.50 -1.41 4.96
C PHE A 87 2.76 -2.35 4.01
N SER A 88 1.66 -2.94 4.43
CA SER A 88 0.93 -3.89 3.59
C SER A 88 0.25 -3.21 2.40
N SER A 89 -0.36 -2.06 2.58
CA SER A 89 -1.00 -1.31 1.48
C SER A 89 0.03 -0.77 0.50
N SER A 90 1.13 -0.19 1.01
CA SER A 90 2.12 0.46 0.18
C SER A 90 3.11 -0.53 -0.44
N VAL A 91 3.66 -1.47 0.33
CA VAL A 91 4.73 -2.36 -0.16
C VAL A 91 4.17 -3.64 -0.80
N TYR A 92 3.22 -4.35 -0.14
CA TYR A 92 2.72 -5.62 -0.71
C TYR A 92 1.76 -5.42 -1.89
N LEU A 93 0.92 -4.38 -1.84
CA LEU A 93 -0.14 -4.20 -2.82
C LEU A 93 0.27 -3.18 -3.88
N PHE A 94 0.49 -1.94 -3.49
CA PHE A 94 0.74 -0.85 -4.43
C PHE A 94 2.07 -1.03 -5.18
N THR A 95 3.18 -1.19 -4.44
CA THR A 95 4.53 -1.29 -5.05
C THR A 95 4.64 -2.51 -5.96
N GLU A 96 4.17 -3.68 -5.52
CA GLU A 96 4.19 -4.90 -6.35
C GLU A 96 3.33 -4.73 -7.61
N ALA A 97 2.20 -4.05 -7.53
CA ALA A 97 1.40 -3.79 -8.72
C ALA A 97 2.12 -2.85 -9.70
N ILE A 98 2.80 -1.80 -9.21
CA ILE A 98 3.60 -0.90 -10.07
C ILE A 98 4.78 -1.65 -10.70
N ILE A 99 5.50 -2.48 -9.95
CA ILE A 99 6.62 -3.27 -10.47
C ILE A 99 6.15 -4.19 -11.62
N ASN A 100 5.01 -4.86 -11.44
CA ASN A 100 4.56 -5.88 -12.38
C ASN A 100 3.77 -5.32 -13.57
N TYR A 101 3.04 -4.23 -13.40
CA TYR A 101 2.08 -3.73 -14.39
C TYR A 101 2.30 -2.29 -14.81
N GLY A 102 3.08 -1.50 -14.07
CA GLY A 102 3.42 -0.13 -14.45
C GLY A 102 4.22 -0.10 -15.76
N ASN A 103 3.93 0.86 -16.65
CA ASN A 103 4.80 1.17 -17.76
C ASN A 103 6.09 1.85 -17.25
N GLU A 104 7.08 2.01 -18.13
CA GLU A 104 8.38 2.55 -17.76
C GLU A 104 8.32 4.01 -17.23
N GLU A 105 7.37 4.81 -17.69
CA GLU A 105 7.17 6.18 -17.23
C GLU A 105 6.68 6.18 -15.76
N ILE A 106 5.63 5.40 -15.47
CA ILE A 106 5.08 5.22 -14.12
C ILE A 106 6.15 4.65 -13.17
N LYS A 107 6.90 3.63 -13.60
CA LYS A 107 7.96 3.03 -12.77
C LYS A 107 9.06 4.03 -12.43
N LYS A 108 9.56 4.79 -13.41
CA LYS A 108 10.61 5.79 -13.21
C LYS A 108 10.15 6.95 -12.32
N ASP A 109 8.89 7.30 -12.37
CA ASP A 109 8.33 8.36 -11.51
C ASP A 109 8.07 7.86 -10.08
N LEU A 110 7.39 6.72 -9.92
CA LEU A 110 6.88 6.32 -8.61
C LEU A 110 7.84 5.46 -7.79
N LEU A 111 8.59 4.52 -8.40
CA LEU A 111 9.40 3.58 -7.63
C LEU A 111 10.47 4.28 -6.76
N PRO A 112 11.21 5.30 -7.24
CA PRO A 112 12.13 6.03 -6.36
C PRO A 112 11.43 6.77 -5.21
N LYS A 113 10.24 7.32 -5.46
CA LYS A 113 9.44 8.02 -4.44
C LYS A 113 8.86 7.07 -3.40
N LEU A 114 8.55 5.82 -3.77
CA LEU A 114 8.14 4.76 -2.85
C LEU A 114 9.31 4.34 -1.95
N VAL A 115 10.53 4.27 -2.48
CA VAL A 115 11.74 4.00 -1.68
C VAL A 115 11.94 5.06 -0.60
N THR A 116 11.79 6.34 -0.96
CA THR A 116 12.02 7.47 -0.04
C THR A 116 10.82 7.77 0.86
N GLY A 117 9.68 7.10 0.65
CA GLY A 117 8.45 7.36 1.39
C GLY A 117 7.75 8.67 1.01
N GLU A 118 8.19 9.38 -0.04
CA GLU A 118 7.48 10.52 -0.61
C GLU A 118 6.10 10.09 -1.16
N VAL A 119 6.03 8.89 -1.72
CA VAL A 119 4.79 8.23 -2.11
C VAL A 119 4.46 7.11 -1.12
N ILE A 120 3.24 7.15 -0.60
CA ILE A 120 2.60 6.06 0.15
C ILE A 120 1.42 5.60 -0.69
N GLY A 121 1.42 4.33 -1.06
CA GLY A 121 0.39 3.79 -1.94
C GLY A 121 -0.69 2.99 -1.21
N THR A 122 -1.88 2.93 -1.79
CA THR A 122 -2.94 2.01 -1.37
C THR A 122 -3.65 1.40 -2.57
N LEU A 123 -4.49 0.38 -2.31
CA LEU A 123 -5.25 -0.33 -3.35
C LEU A 123 -6.74 -0.30 -3.02
N ALA A 124 -7.55 0.26 -3.92
CA ALA A 124 -8.97 0.41 -3.80
C ALA A 124 -9.71 -0.57 -4.73
N VAL A 125 -10.24 -1.66 -4.17
CA VAL A 125 -10.90 -2.76 -4.91
C VAL A 125 -12.39 -2.82 -4.62
N THR A 126 -12.75 -2.83 -3.33
CA THR A 126 -14.09 -3.15 -2.83
C THR A 126 -15.07 -1.99 -3.00
N GLU A 127 -16.30 -2.28 -3.39
CA GLU A 127 -17.37 -1.28 -3.57
C GLU A 127 -18.61 -1.57 -2.73
N GLU A 128 -18.84 -2.82 -2.40
CA GLU A 128 -20.01 -3.31 -1.66
C GLU A 128 -19.60 -4.37 -0.63
N LEU A 129 -20.55 -4.79 0.23
CA LEU A 129 -20.30 -5.76 1.30
C LEU A 129 -20.11 -7.22 0.83
N TYR A 130 -19.93 -7.45 -0.44
CA TYR A 130 -19.65 -8.78 -1.00
C TYR A 130 -18.37 -8.76 -1.84
N ALA A 131 -17.83 -9.94 -2.08
CA ALA A 131 -16.55 -10.09 -2.78
C ALA A 131 -16.57 -9.40 -4.16
N PRO A 132 -15.54 -8.60 -4.48
CA PRO A 132 -15.45 -7.96 -5.77
C PRO A 132 -15.27 -8.99 -6.88
N SER A 133 -15.97 -8.76 -8.02
CA SER A 133 -15.84 -9.56 -9.23
C SER A 133 -15.91 -8.64 -10.46
N LYS A 134 -15.44 -9.13 -11.60
CA LYS A 134 -15.48 -8.36 -12.86
C LYS A 134 -16.89 -7.88 -13.22
N SER A 135 -17.93 -8.60 -12.81
CA SER A 135 -19.33 -8.29 -13.12
C SER A 135 -19.93 -7.21 -12.22
N ASN A 136 -19.40 -7.03 -11.00
CA ASN A 136 -19.98 -6.12 -10.01
C ASN A 136 -19.18 -4.84 -9.76
N ILE A 137 -18.11 -4.59 -10.53
CA ILE A 137 -17.37 -3.32 -10.48
C ILE A 137 -18.22 -2.23 -11.13
N LYS A 138 -18.48 -1.17 -10.38
CA LYS A 138 -19.30 0.01 -10.75
C LYS A 138 -18.50 1.28 -10.94
N VAL A 139 -17.35 1.42 -10.23
CA VAL A 139 -16.44 2.53 -10.46
C VAL A 139 -16.03 2.52 -11.92
N SER A 140 -16.35 3.61 -12.62
CA SER A 140 -16.14 3.72 -14.06
C SER A 140 -14.89 4.54 -14.38
N SER A 141 -14.17 4.14 -15.42
CA SER A 141 -13.10 4.91 -16.03
C SER A 141 -13.45 5.19 -17.49
N LYS A 142 -13.58 6.45 -17.86
CA LYS A 142 -13.82 6.87 -19.24
C LYS A 142 -12.87 8.01 -19.59
N ASN A 143 -12.06 7.80 -20.63
CA ASN A 143 -11.02 8.78 -21.03
C ASN A 143 -10.13 9.21 -19.86
N ASN A 144 -9.71 8.26 -19.03
CA ASN A 144 -8.91 8.48 -17.82
C ASN A 144 -9.59 9.38 -16.77
N ILE A 145 -10.91 9.45 -16.77
CA ILE A 145 -11.71 10.11 -15.72
C ILE A 145 -12.45 9.06 -14.92
N LEU A 146 -12.24 9.06 -13.62
CA LEU A 146 -12.86 8.14 -12.66
C LEU A 146 -14.11 8.77 -12.03
N ASN A 147 -15.15 7.94 -11.92
CA ASN A 147 -16.36 8.26 -11.19
C ASN A 147 -16.84 7.03 -10.39
N GLY A 148 -17.26 7.27 -9.15
CA GLY A 148 -17.83 6.26 -8.28
C GLY A 148 -17.21 6.23 -6.90
N LYS A 149 -17.38 5.10 -6.19
CA LYS A 149 -16.97 4.98 -4.79
C LYS A 149 -16.34 3.62 -4.49
N LYS A 150 -15.25 3.64 -3.75
CA LYS A 150 -14.62 2.46 -3.12
C LYS A 150 -14.82 2.49 -1.62
N ILE A 151 -14.88 1.31 -0.99
CA ILE A 151 -14.99 1.13 0.46
C ILE A 151 -13.90 0.19 0.96
N ALA A 152 -13.70 0.17 2.28
CA ALA A 152 -12.71 -0.67 2.94
C ALA A 152 -11.30 -0.53 2.34
N VAL A 153 -10.93 0.69 1.94
CA VAL A 153 -9.59 0.99 1.42
C VAL A 153 -8.65 1.18 2.60
N PRO A 154 -7.61 0.33 2.76
CA PRO A 154 -6.70 0.45 3.88
C PRO A 154 -5.81 1.69 3.75
N ASP A 155 -5.52 2.34 4.88
CA ASP A 155 -4.54 3.43 5.01
C ASP A 155 -4.75 4.64 4.07
N ALA A 156 -5.95 4.84 3.50
CA ALA A 156 -6.18 5.87 2.49
C ALA A 156 -6.01 7.31 3.01
N GLU A 157 -6.12 7.54 4.33
CA GLU A 157 -5.92 8.86 4.94
C GLU A 157 -4.46 9.33 4.82
N ILE A 158 -3.52 8.39 4.95
CA ILE A 158 -2.09 8.70 4.90
C ILE A 158 -1.46 8.38 3.54
N ALA A 159 -2.19 7.69 2.68
CA ALA A 159 -1.76 7.41 1.32
C ALA A 159 -1.77 8.69 0.47
N THR A 160 -0.76 8.84 -0.38
CA THR A 160 -0.69 9.90 -1.38
C THR A 160 -1.30 9.47 -2.70
N HIS A 161 -1.21 8.17 -3.01
CA HIS A 161 -1.70 7.60 -4.27
C HIS A 161 -2.53 6.34 -4.02
N SER A 162 -3.50 6.10 -4.88
CA SER A 162 -4.27 4.86 -4.89
C SER A 162 -4.26 4.19 -6.26
N LEU A 163 -4.11 2.87 -6.26
CA LEU A 163 -4.49 2.05 -7.40
C LEU A 163 -5.97 1.70 -7.26
N VAL A 164 -6.77 2.04 -8.26
CA VAL A 164 -8.22 1.89 -8.25
C VAL A 164 -8.64 0.89 -9.31
N VAL A 165 -9.27 -0.20 -8.90
CA VAL A 165 -9.89 -1.14 -9.85
C VAL A 165 -11.16 -0.51 -10.40
N SER A 166 -11.23 -0.30 -11.70
CA SER A 166 -12.34 0.35 -12.39
C SER A 166 -12.80 -0.45 -13.61
N LYS A 167 -13.90 -0.02 -14.18
CA LYS A 167 -14.48 -0.60 -15.40
C LYS A 167 -14.55 0.45 -16.50
N SER A 168 -14.02 0.12 -17.66
CA SER A 168 -14.15 0.87 -18.90
C SER A 168 -15.00 0.11 -19.93
N ASP A 169 -15.21 0.70 -21.10
CA ASP A 169 -15.86 0.03 -22.23
C ASP A 169 -15.03 -1.16 -22.77
N LYS A 170 -13.72 -1.21 -22.46
CA LYS A 170 -12.82 -2.29 -22.87
C LYS A 170 -12.70 -3.41 -21.83
N GLY A 171 -13.08 -3.15 -20.57
CA GLY A 171 -13.03 -4.15 -19.51
C GLY A 171 -12.69 -3.57 -18.14
N VAL A 172 -12.15 -4.43 -17.30
CA VAL A 172 -11.67 -4.04 -15.95
C VAL A 172 -10.21 -3.63 -16.08
N SER A 173 -9.88 -2.47 -15.54
CA SER A 173 -8.55 -1.88 -15.57
C SER A 173 -8.12 -1.38 -14.18
N LEU A 174 -6.83 -1.13 -14.05
CA LEU A 174 -6.23 -0.54 -12.86
C LEU A 174 -5.86 0.91 -13.17
N GLN A 175 -6.36 1.84 -12.38
CA GLN A 175 -6.11 3.27 -12.54
C GLN A 175 -5.29 3.81 -11.37
N LEU A 176 -4.25 4.55 -11.68
CA LEU A 176 -3.44 5.30 -10.71
C LEU A 176 -4.09 6.66 -10.48
N VAL A 177 -4.25 7.03 -9.22
CA VAL A 177 -4.86 8.30 -8.80
C VAL A 177 -3.98 8.96 -7.74
N ASP A 178 -3.68 10.23 -7.92
CA ASP A 178 -3.19 11.11 -6.85
C ASP A 178 -4.37 11.50 -5.96
N LEU A 179 -4.33 11.10 -4.69
CA LEU A 179 -5.43 11.30 -3.73
C LEU A 179 -5.61 12.76 -3.30
N SER A 180 -4.67 13.65 -3.64
CA SER A 180 -4.82 15.09 -3.47
C SER A 180 -5.60 15.77 -4.61
N SER A 181 -5.93 15.03 -5.67
CA SER A 181 -6.63 15.56 -6.84
C SER A 181 -8.02 16.11 -6.50
N PRO A 182 -8.45 17.20 -7.17
CA PRO A 182 -9.83 17.67 -7.05
C PRO A 182 -10.84 16.58 -7.39
N GLY A 183 -11.93 16.49 -6.63
CA GLY A 183 -12.97 15.47 -6.79
C GLY A 183 -12.75 14.20 -5.97
N VAL A 184 -11.60 14.06 -5.30
CA VAL A 184 -11.36 12.97 -4.34
C VAL A 184 -11.91 13.35 -2.98
N THR A 185 -12.72 12.47 -2.39
CA THR A 185 -13.20 12.60 -1.01
C THR A 185 -12.92 11.31 -0.24
N ILE A 186 -12.17 11.42 0.85
CA ILE A 186 -11.80 10.29 1.72
C ILE A 186 -12.57 10.43 3.03
N LYS A 187 -13.19 9.33 3.50
CA LYS A 187 -13.92 9.29 4.77
C LYS A 187 -13.57 8.01 5.53
N HIS A 188 -13.24 8.17 6.80
CA HIS A 188 -13.01 7.03 7.70
C HIS A 188 -14.24 6.12 7.79
N GLN A 189 -14.00 4.83 7.91
CA GLN A 189 -15.02 3.80 8.12
C GLN A 189 -14.70 3.04 9.41
N GLU A 190 -15.64 3.06 10.34
CA GLU A 190 -15.55 2.22 11.53
C GLU A 190 -15.53 0.74 11.14
N ASN A 191 -14.65 -0.03 11.78
CA ASN A 191 -14.58 -1.47 11.62
C ASN A 191 -14.24 -2.14 12.96
N ILE A 192 -14.28 -3.49 13.01
CA ILE A 192 -14.01 -4.24 14.23
C ILE A 192 -12.53 -4.19 14.63
N ASP A 193 -11.64 -4.12 13.64
CA ASP A 193 -10.19 -4.00 13.86
C ASP A 193 -9.78 -2.53 13.71
N GLU A 194 -9.73 -1.84 14.86
CA GLU A 194 -9.32 -0.44 14.92
C GLU A 194 -7.78 -0.25 14.82
N SER A 195 -7.00 -1.34 14.81
CA SER A 195 -5.54 -1.26 14.69
C SER A 195 -5.07 -0.77 13.32
N ARG A 196 -5.99 -0.68 12.34
CA ARG A 196 -5.74 -0.15 11.00
C ARG A 196 -6.93 0.66 10.51
N GLY A 197 -6.63 1.85 10.00
CA GLY A 197 -7.65 2.68 9.35
C GLY A 197 -8.15 2.07 8.04
N HIS A 198 -9.47 2.02 7.90
CA HIS A 198 -10.14 1.72 6.64
C HIS A 198 -11.01 2.90 6.23
N PHE A 199 -11.06 3.16 4.93
CA PHE A 199 -11.67 4.38 4.41
C PHE A 199 -12.56 4.08 3.21
N SER A 200 -13.53 4.94 2.97
CA SER A 200 -14.15 5.04 1.66
C SER A 200 -13.49 6.17 0.87
N ILE A 201 -13.32 5.96 -0.43
CA ILE A 201 -12.86 6.97 -1.37
C ILE A 201 -13.94 7.16 -2.41
N GLU A 202 -14.38 8.40 -2.58
CA GLU A 202 -15.33 8.83 -3.61
C GLU A 202 -14.59 9.63 -4.67
N PHE A 203 -14.87 9.33 -5.92
CA PHE A 203 -14.29 9.95 -7.10
C PHE A 203 -15.39 10.66 -7.87
N ASP A 204 -15.25 11.97 -8.08
CA ASP A 204 -16.14 12.83 -8.85
C ASP A 204 -15.32 13.55 -9.93
N ASP A 205 -15.38 13.03 -11.16
CA ASP A 205 -14.61 13.47 -12.31
C ASP A 205 -13.08 13.55 -12.08
N VAL A 206 -12.52 12.58 -11.38
CA VAL A 206 -11.10 12.53 -11.00
C VAL A 206 -10.23 12.02 -12.15
N LYS A 207 -9.16 12.76 -12.47
CA LYS A 207 -8.15 12.31 -13.43
C LYS A 207 -7.38 11.11 -12.88
N SER A 208 -7.06 10.19 -13.77
CA SER A 208 -6.31 8.98 -13.45
C SER A 208 -5.40 8.57 -14.61
N ASP A 209 -4.40 7.76 -14.33
CA ASP A 209 -3.53 7.16 -15.33
C ASP A 209 -3.74 5.66 -15.39
N LEU A 210 -3.83 5.11 -16.58
CA LEU A 210 -3.96 3.66 -16.78
C LEU A 210 -2.66 2.94 -16.38
N VAL A 211 -2.78 1.94 -15.52
CA VAL A 211 -1.67 1.05 -15.16
C VAL A 211 -1.83 -0.29 -15.87
N GLY A 212 -0.84 -0.63 -16.69
CA GLY A 212 -0.89 -1.82 -17.55
C GLY A 212 -1.63 -1.58 -18.84
N ASP A 213 -2.03 -2.68 -19.50
CA ASP A 213 -2.81 -2.69 -20.73
C ASP A 213 -4.30 -2.80 -20.40
N GLU A 214 -5.16 -2.27 -21.28
CA GLU A 214 -6.63 -2.43 -21.20
C GLU A 214 -7.10 -3.77 -21.78
#